data_b7134d96ceaa4bd54c4a0ce33fc2d026
#
_entry.id   b7134d96ceaa4bd54c4a0ce33fc2d026
#
_cell.length_a   1.000
_cell.length_b   1.000
_cell.length_c   1.000
_cell.angle_alpha   90.00
_cell.angle_beta   90.00
_cell.angle_gamma   90.00
#
_symmetry.space_group_name_H-M   'P 1'
#
loop_
_entity.id
_entity.type
_entity.pdbx_description
1 polymer ?
#
loop_
_entity_poly.entity_id
_entity_poly.type
_entity_poly.pdbx_seq_one_letter_code
_entity_poly.pdbx_strand_id
1 'polypeptide(L)'
;GINAIAEHMDVLDSRSAPTVLTPHDGEFHTLTGQWPGKDRLSTALDFAKAHHCVLVLKGHRTIVAGPDGRAYLNTTGNDGLAKGGSGDVLAGLITSFLAQGMDALEAAAAAVWVHGKAGDQMAEQYGRRGMTASNVMLEGIPAVLKELE
;
A
#
# COMPACT_ATOMS: atom_id res chain seq x y z
N GLY A 1 12.94 -4.60 4.51
CA GLY A 1 12.91 -3.56 3.48
C GLY A 1 12.91 -2.17 4.10
N ILE A 2 11.78 -1.69 4.61
CA ILE A 2 11.62 -0.31 5.14
C ILE A 2 12.63 0.01 6.25
N ASN A 3 12.79 -0.86 7.23
CA ASN A 3 13.75 -0.64 8.33
C ASN A 3 15.20 -0.57 7.85
N ALA A 4 15.55 -1.31 6.81
CA ALA A 4 16.90 -1.25 6.24
C ALA A 4 17.16 0.05 5.46
N ILE A 5 16.12 0.61 4.84
CA ILE A 5 16.23 1.88 4.09
C ILE A 5 16.27 3.08 5.05
N ALA A 6 15.67 2.98 6.24
CA ALA A 6 15.59 4.10 7.18
C ALA A 6 16.96 4.71 7.56
N GLU A 7 18.02 3.89 7.57
CA GLU A 7 19.39 4.34 7.83
C GLU A 7 20.14 4.81 6.55
N HIS A 8 19.52 4.63 5.38
CA HIS A 8 20.12 4.87 4.07
C HIS A 8 19.12 5.50 3.09
N MET A 9 18.45 6.56 3.52
CA MET A 9 17.45 7.24 2.69
C MET A 9 18.00 7.82 1.38
N ASP A 10 19.28 8.14 1.33
CA ASP A 10 20.01 8.57 0.15
C ASP A 10 19.96 7.55 -1.00
N VAL A 11 19.77 6.27 -0.68
CA VAL A 11 19.58 5.22 -1.69
C VAL A 11 18.31 5.45 -2.49
N LEU A 12 17.24 5.97 -1.89
CA LEU A 12 16.00 6.30 -2.61
C LEU A 12 16.24 7.41 -3.61
N ASP A 13 16.94 8.45 -3.19
CA ASP A 13 17.18 9.66 -3.99
C ASP A 13 18.11 9.38 -5.20
N SER A 14 18.95 8.35 -5.10
CA SER A 14 19.88 7.95 -6.16
C SER A 14 19.30 6.94 -7.17
N ARG A 15 18.10 6.39 -6.93
CA ARG A 15 17.50 5.39 -7.82
C ARG A 15 16.88 6.02 -9.06
N SER A 16 17.16 5.42 -10.22
CA SER A 16 16.52 5.76 -11.49
C SER A 16 15.23 4.97 -11.74
N ALA A 17 15.09 3.79 -11.12
CA ALA A 17 13.90 2.95 -11.26
C ALA A 17 12.78 3.40 -10.30
N PRO A 18 11.51 3.32 -10.72
CA PRO A 18 10.38 3.61 -9.84
C PRO A 18 10.45 2.79 -8.54
N THR A 19 10.17 3.45 -7.43
CA THR A 19 10.16 2.83 -6.11
C THR A 19 8.81 3.04 -5.46
N VAL A 20 8.25 1.98 -4.90
CA VAL A 20 7.01 2.03 -4.11
C VAL A 20 7.32 1.60 -2.68
N LEU A 21 7.02 2.46 -1.71
CA LEU A 21 7.13 2.17 -0.29
C LEU A 21 5.74 2.02 0.34
N THR A 22 5.57 1.01 1.19
CA THR A 22 4.27 0.66 1.77
C THR A 22 4.25 0.70 3.30
N PRO A 23 4.66 1.81 3.96
CA PRO A 23 4.72 1.88 5.41
C PRO A 23 3.33 1.96 6.04
N HIS A 24 3.15 1.33 7.20
CA HIS A 24 2.18 1.76 8.19
C HIS A 24 2.75 2.92 9.03
N ASP A 25 1.96 3.51 9.93
CA ASP A 25 2.37 4.70 10.69
C ASP A 25 3.67 4.49 11.49
N GLY A 26 3.86 3.30 12.09
CA GLY A 26 5.10 2.99 12.82
C GLY A 26 6.31 2.86 11.90
N GLU A 27 6.16 2.24 10.73
CA GLU A 27 7.22 2.16 9.71
C GLU A 27 7.54 3.54 9.13
N PHE A 28 6.51 4.37 8.93
CA PHE A 28 6.71 5.76 8.51
C PHE A 28 7.48 6.57 9.55
N HIS A 29 7.16 6.39 10.83
CA HIS A 29 7.93 6.99 11.92
C HIS A 29 9.39 6.51 11.90
N THR A 30 9.65 5.23 11.66
CA THR A 30 11.00 4.69 11.53
C THR A 30 11.77 5.33 10.37
N LEU A 31 11.10 5.56 9.23
CA LEU A 31 11.72 6.19 8.05
C LEU A 31 12.06 7.66 8.26
N THR A 32 11.21 8.41 8.97
CA THR A 32 11.24 9.88 8.95
C THR A 32 11.58 10.49 10.32
N GLY A 33 11.52 9.71 11.39
CA GLY A 33 11.58 10.22 12.77
C GLY A 33 10.29 10.94 13.22
N GLN A 34 9.26 11.01 12.37
CA GLN A 34 8.02 11.74 12.64
C GLN A 34 6.80 10.85 12.39
N TRP A 35 5.77 10.98 13.22
CA TRP A 35 4.49 10.34 12.97
C TRP A 35 3.73 11.08 11.86
N PRO A 36 2.94 10.37 11.03
CA PRO A 36 2.02 11.04 10.12
C PRO A 36 1.07 11.92 10.92
N GLY A 37 1.07 13.21 10.67
CA GLY A 37 0.24 14.17 11.40
C GLY A 37 -1.26 14.00 11.11
N LYS A 38 -2.06 14.97 11.57
CA LYS A 38 -3.51 15.02 11.28
C LYS A 38 -3.78 15.16 9.78
N ASP A 39 -2.93 15.88 9.06
CA ASP A 39 -2.96 16.00 7.60
C ASP A 39 -2.08 14.92 6.96
N ARG A 40 -2.60 13.69 6.93
CA ARG A 40 -1.93 12.54 6.34
C ARG A 40 -1.69 12.70 4.84
N LEU A 41 -2.58 13.40 4.13
CA LEU A 41 -2.47 13.60 2.69
C LEU A 41 -1.28 14.48 2.36
N SER A 42 -1.15 15.64 3.00
CA SER A 42 0.00 16.53 2.82
C SER A 42 1.30 15.81 3.19
N THR A 43 1.32 15.12 4.32
CA THR A 43 2.49 14.33 4.76
C THR A 43 2.92 13.30 3.71
N ALA A 44 1.98 12.56 3.12
CA ALA A 44 2.28 11.55 2.11
C ALA A 44 2.80 12.17 0.80
N LEU A 45 2.18 13.27 0.35
CA LEU A 45 2.60 13.98 -0.86
C LEU A 45 3.99 14.59 -0.71
N ASP A 46 4.27 15.24 0.42
CA ASP A 46 5.56 15.86 0.69
C ASP A 46 6.68 14.81 0.71
N PHE A 47 6.44 13.66 1.35
CA PHE A 47 7.39 12.56 1.35
C PHE A 47 7.62 12.00 -0.05
N ALA A 48 6.55 11.69 -0.79
CA ALA A 48 6.64 11.13 -2.14
C ALA A 48 7.42 12.05 -3.08
N LYS A 49 7.18 13.36 -3.00
CA LYS A 49 7.88 14.39 -3.79
C LYS A 49 9.34 14.51 -3.38
N ALA A 50 9.64 14.57 -2.08
CA ALA A 50 11.00 14.74 -1.57
C ALA A 50 11.93 13.58 -1.96
N HIS A 51 11.40 12.34 -1.96
CA HIS A 51 12.17 11.12 -2.22
C HIS A 51 11.91 10.48 -3.58
N HIS A 52 11.23 11.19 -4.48
CA HIS A 52 10.94 10.74 -5.85
C HIS A 52 10.37 9.30 -5.92
N CYS A 53 9.47 8.95 -5.00
CA CYS A 53 8.89 7.62 -4.89
C CYS A 53 7.36 7.66 -4.79
N VAL A 54 6.73 6.51 -4.98
CA VAL A 54 5.33 6.32 -4.63
C VAL A 54 5.24 5.87 -3.17
N LEU A 55 4.45 6.56 -2.38
CA LEU A 55 4.19 6.22 -0.98
C LEU A 55 2.78 5.68 -0.81
N VAL A 56 2.67 4.46 -0.29
CA VAL A 56 1.43 3.86 0.19
C VAL A 56 1.41 3.96 1.72
N LEU A 57 0.84 5.04 2.24
CA LEU A 57 0.71 5.26 3.69
C LEU A 57 -0.49 4.47 4.20
N LYS A 58 -0.22 3.27 4.72
CA LYS A 58 -1.23 2.33 5.18
C LYS A 58 -1.99 2.85 6.42
N GLY A 59 -3.27 2.55 6.50
CA GLY A 59 -4.14 2.91 7.62
C GLY A 59 -5.60 2.85 7.23
N HIS A 60 -6.48 3.29 8.13
CA HIS A 60 -7.86 3.56 7.74
C HIS A 60 -7.87 4.62 6.64
N ARG A 61 -8.41 4.29 5.46
CA ARG A 61 -8.30 5.11 4.25
C ARG A 61 -6.84 5.31 3.82
N THR A 62 -6.20 4.20 3.44
CA THR A 62 -4.83 4.21 2.88
C THR A 62 -4.68 5.28 1.80
N ILE A 63 -3.61 6.06 1.88
CA ILE A 63 -3.26 7.09 0.90
C ILE A 63 -2.15 6.56 0.02
N VAL A 64 -2.32 6.69 -1.30
CA VAL A 64 -1.29 6.39 -2.30
C VAL A 64 -0.89 7.71 -2.93
N ALA A 65 0.33 8.18 -2.66
CA ALA A 65 0.84 9.46 -3.13
C ALA A 65 1.99 9.28 -4.12
N GLY A 66 1.93 10.00 -5.22
CA GLY A 66 2.97 10.02 -6.25
C GLY A 66 3.89 11.25 -6.15
N PRO A 67 5.11 11.16 -6.71
CA PRO A 67 6.07 12.26 -6.71
C PRO A 67 5.63 13.44 -7.59
N ASP A 68 4.67 13.23 -8.48
CA ASP A 68 4.08 14.24 -9.36
C ASP A 68 2.95 15.06 -8.72
N GLY A 69 2.64 14.82 -7.45
CA GLY A 69 1.61 15.52 -6.70
C GLY A 69 0.20 14.91 -6.82
N ARG A 70 0.02 13.81 -7.57
CA ARG A 70 -1.23 13.05 -7.58
C ARG A 70 -1.33 12.16 -6.35
N ALA A 71 -2.54 11.99 -5.85
CA ALA A 71 -2.80 11.05 -4.76
C ALA A 71 -4.17 10.39 -4.92
N TYR A 72 -4.26 9.16 -4.42
CA TYR A 72 -5.50 8.39 -4.32
C TYR A 72 -5.80 8.11 -2.85
N LEU A 73 -7.06 8.27 -2.48
CA LEU A 73 -7.58 7.86 -1.18
C LEU A 73 -8.39 6.58 -1.33
N ASN A 74 -7.92 5.51 -0.73
CA ASN A 74 -8.61 4.23 -0.79
C ASN A 74 -9.83 4.20 0.15
N THR A 75 -10.95 3.70 -0.38
CA THR A 75 -12.22 3.58 0.34
C THR A 75 -12.63 2.12 0.60
N THR A 76 -11.86 1.14 0.13
CA THR A 76 -12.10 -0.29 0.33
C THR A 76 -11.30 -0.83 1.53
N GLY A 77 -11.72 -1.98 2.02
CA GLY A 77 -11.03 -2.66 3.13
C GLY A 77 -11.66 -2.42 4.48
N ASN A 78 -11.32 -3.26 5.41
CA ASN A 78 -11.83 -3.26 6.78
C ASN A 78 -10.73 -3.62 7.78
N ASP A 79 -11.03 -3.52 9.07
CA ASP A 79 -10.10 -3.80 10.16
C ASP A 79 -9.65 -5.27 10.25
N GLY A 80 -10.35 -6.19 9.59
CA GLY A 80 -9.91 -7.58 9.42
C GLY A 80 -8.58 -7.72 8.68
N LEU A 81 -8.18 -6.71 7.89
CA LEU A 81 -6.88 -6.65 7.22
C LEU A 81 -5.73 -6.25 8.16
N ALA A 82 -5.99 -5.79 9.38
CA ALA A 82 -4.96 -5.44 10.37
C ALA A 82 -4.38 -6.72 11.02
N LYS A 83 -3.82 -7.60 10.19
CA LYS A 83 -3.24 -8.90 10.59
C LYS A 83 -1.87 -9.11 9.96
N GLY A 84 -1.05 -9.92 10.61
CA GLY A 84 0.24 -10.34 10.06
C GLY A 84 0.09 -10.98 8.67
N GLY A 85 0.98 -10.64 7.75
CA GLY A 85 0.98 -11.12 6.37
C GLY A 85 0.12 -10.31 5.39
N SER A 86 -0.85 -9.52 5.86
CA SER A 86 -1.69 -8.70 4.98
C SER A 86 -0.90 -7.67 4.17
N GLY A 87 0.11 -7.04 4.80
CA GLY A 87 1.02 -6.11 4.13
C GLY A 87 1.90 -6.79 3.08
N ASP A 88 2.32 -8.04 3.31
CA ASP A 88 3.12 -8.82 2.37
C ASP A 88 2.29 -9.18 1.13
N VAL A 89 1.02 -9.54 1.32
CA VAL A 89 0.07 -9.78 0.21
C VAL A 89 -0.09 -8.52 -0.63
N LEU A 90 -0.28 -7.37 -0.01
CA LEU A 90 -0.38 -6.08 -0.71
C LEU A 90 0.92 -5.77 -1.49
N ALA A 91 2.08 -5.93 -0.87
CA ALA A 91 3.36 -5.69 -1.53
C ALA A 91 3.57 -6.63 -2.73
N GLY A 92 3.20 -7.90 -2.60
CA GLY A 92 3.22 -8.87 -3.69
C GLY A 92 2.29 -8.48 -4.85
N LEU A 93 1.09 -8.02 -4.56
CA LEU A 93 0.13 -7.56 -5.58
C LEU A 93 0.63 -6.31 -6.32
N ILE A 94 1.17 -5.32 -5.61
CA ILE A 94 1.80 -4.15 -6.23
C ILE A 94 2.94 -4.59 -7.16
N THR A 95 3.81 -5.48 -6.68
CA THR A 95 4.93 -6.01 -7.48
C THR A 95 4.43 -6.72 -8.74
N SER A 96 3.35 -7.49 -8.63
CA SER A 96 2.74 -8.16 -9.79
C SER A 96 2.26 -7.16 -10.85
N PHE A 97 1.59 -6.09 -10.44
CA PHE A 97 1.10 -5.06 -11.39
C PHE A 97 2.25 -4.27 -12.02
N LEU A 98 3.30 -3.96 -11.25
CA LEU A 98 4.52 -3.35 -11.77
C LEU A 98 5.20 -4.26 -12.82
N ALA A 99 5.29 -5.55 -12.53
CA ALA A 99 5.89 -6.53 -13.45
C ALA A 99 5.10 -6.69 -14.77
N GLN A 100 3.82 -6.35 -14.77
CA GLN A 100 2.95 -6.29 -15.95
C GLN A 100 3.09 -4.97 -16.72
N GLY A 101 3.94 -4.05 -16.29
CA GLY A 101 4.23 -2.80 -16.97
C GLY A 101 3.31 -1.63 -16.60
N MET A 102 2.51 -1.74 -15.54
CA MET A 102 1.73 -0.60 -15.05
C MET A 102 2.65 0.50 -14.50
N ASP A 103 2.23 1.76 -14.66
CA ASP A 103 2.84 2.90 -13.96
C ASP A 103 2.81 2.68 -12.45
N ALA A 104 3.87 3.13 -11.76
CA ALA A 104 4.05 2.82 -10.34
C ALA A 104 2.92 3.37 -9.45
N LEU A 105 2.43 4.58 -9.73
CA LEU A 105 1.35 5.18 -8.96
C LEU A 105 0.02 4.43 -9.22
N GLU A 106 -0.26 4.12 -10.48
CA GLU A 106 -1.48 3.40 -10.88
C GLU A 106 -1.43 1.95 -10.35
N ALA A 107 -0.29 1.26 -10.43
CA ALA A 107 -0.10 -0.08 -9.89
C ALA A 107 -0.37 -0.13 -8.38
N ALA A 108 0.18 0.84 -7.64
CA ALA A 108 -0.02 0.93 -6.20
C ALA A 108 -1.49 1.24 -5.85
N ALA A 109 -2.12 2.19 -6.54
CA ALA A 109 -3.51 2.55 -6.32
C ALA A 109 -4.47 1.39 -6.63
N ALA A 110 -4.29 0.73 -7.77
CA ALA A 110 -5.07 -0.44 -8.16
C ALA A 110 -4.90 -1.59 -7.17
N ALA A 111 -3.66 -1.89 -6.76
CA ALA A 111 -3.38 -2.97 -5.81
C ALA A 111 -4.01 -2.69 -4.43
N VAL A 112 -3.93 -1.46 -3.93
CA VAL A 112 -4.54 -1.08 -2.65
C VAL A 112 -6.06 -1.25 -2.71
N TRP A 113 -6.68 -0.84 -3.82
CA TRP A 113 -8.13 -0.99 -4.00
C TRP A 113 -8.54 -2.47 -4.11
N VAL A 114 -7.87 -3.26 -4.94
CA VAL A 114 -8.15 -4.70 -5.11
C VAL A 114 -7.96 -5.45 -3.79
N HIS A 115 -6.86 -5.19 -3.08
CA HIS A 115 -6.57 -5.81 -1.78
C HIS A 115 -7.64 -5.48 -0.74
N GLY A 116 -8.06 -4.20 -0.67
CA GLY A 116 -9.14 -3.77 0.23
C GLY A 116 -10.48 -4.42 -0.13
N LYS A 117 -10.86 -4.42 -1.41
CA LYS A 117 -12.09 -5.05 -1.91
C LYS A 117 -12.11 -6.56 -1.63
N ALA A 118 -10.98 -7.24 -1.84
CA ALA A 118 -10.82 -8.65 -1.50
C ALA A 118 -10.99 -8.88 0.01
N GLY A 119 -10.43 -8.00 0.84
CA GLY A 119 -10.64 -8.04 2.28
C GLY A 119 -12.09 -7.88 2.69
N ASP A 120 -12.85 -7.03 1.99
CA ASP A 120 -14.28 -6.84 2.26
C ASP A 120 -15.08 -8.11 1.91
N GLN A 121 -14.81 -8.73 0.76
CA GLN A 121 -15.45 -10.01 0.39
C GLN A 121 -15.11 -11.13 1.38
N MET A 122 -13.87 -11.21 1.83
CA MET A 122 -13.49 -12.22 2.82
C MET A 122 -14.11 -11.95 4.19
N ALA A 123 -14.32 -10.69 4.55
CA ALA A 123 -15.02 -10.35 5.77
C ALA A 123 -16.53 -10.72 5.74
N GLU A 124 -17.17 -10.63 4.57
CA GLU A 124 -18.53 -11.12 4.36
C GLU A 124 -18.62 -12.65 4.52
N GLN A 125 -17.61 -13.37 3.99
CA GLN A 125 -17.61 -14.84 3.99
C GLN A 125 -17.18 -15.43 5.34
N TYR A 126 -16.14 -14.91 5.97
CA TYR A 126 -15.48 -15.48 7.16
C TYR A 126 -15.66 -14.63 8.42
N GLY A 127 -16.25 -13.45 8.31
CA GLY A 127 -16.21 -12.42 9.34
C GLY A 127 -14.82 -11.77 9.48
N ARG A 128 -14.78 -10.52 9.93
CA ARG A 128 -13.52 -9.77 10.09
C ARG A 128 -12.50 -10.45 11.00
N ARG A 129 -12.96 -11.21 11.99
CA ARG A 129 -12.08 -11.96 12.92
C ARG A 129 -11.60 -13.27 12.33
N GLY A 130 -12.41 -13.94 11.50
CA GLY A 130 -12.13 -15.25 10.91
C GLY A 130 -11.26 -15.20 9.66
N MET A 131 -11.37 -14.12 8.87
CA MET A 131 -10.58 -13.98 7.65
C MET A 131 -9.07 -13.95 7.94
N THR A 132 -8.27 -14.43 7.01
CA THR A 132 -6.80 -14.44 7.09
C THR A 132 -6.18 -13.77 5.86
N ALA A 133 -4.89 -13.42 5.92
CA ALA A 133 -4.15 -12.94 4.76
C ALA A 133 -4.14 -13.96 3.61
N SER A 134 -4.11 -15.25 3.93
CA SER A 134 -4.20 -16.34 2.94
C SER A 134 -5.54 -16.38 2.23
N ASN A 135 -6.67 -16.17 2.94
CA ASN A 135 -7.98 -16.07 2.29
C ASN A 135 -8.03 -14.90 1.31
N VAL A 136 -7.50 -13.72 1.73
CA VAL A 136 -7.43 -12.55 0.85
C VAL A 136 -6.61 -12.87 -0.41
N MET A 137 -5.44 -13.51 -0.25
CA MET A 137 -4.54 -13.83 -1.35
C MET A 137 -5.11 -14.88 -2.30
N LEU A 138 -5.64 -16.00 -1.76
CA LEU A 138 -5.98 -17.19 -2.55
C LEU A 138 -7.42 -17.19 -3.07
N GLU A 139 -8.31 -16.45 -2.42
CA GLU A 139 -9.73 -16.44 -2.73
C GLU A 139 -10.21 -15.04 -3.13
N GLY A 140 -9.96 -14.04 -2.28
CA GLY A 140 -10.49 -12.69 -2.45
C GLY A 140 -9.90 -11.96 -3.66
N ILE A 141 -8.58 -11.91 -3.80
CA ILE A 141 -7.93 -11.23 -4.93
C ILE A 141 -8.33 -11.85 -6.27
N PRO A 142 -8.27 -13.20 -6.47
CA PRO A 142 -8.74 -13.80 -7.72
C PRO A 142 -10.21 -13.51 -8.03
N ALA A 143 -11.08 -13.49 -7.01
CA ALA A 143 -12.49 -13.16 -7.22
C ALA A 143 -12.69 -11.73 -7.68
N VAL A 144 -12.02 -10.76 -7.03
CA VAL A 144 -12.08 -9.34 -7.43
C VAL A 144 -11.54 -9.13 -8.84
N LEU A 145 -10.39 -9.74 -9.18
CA LEU A 145 -9.81 -9.61 -10.52
C LEU A 145 -10.74 -10.16 -11.60
N LYS A 146 -11.41 -11.28 -11.32
CA LYS A 146 -12.41 -11.86 -12.22
C LYS A 146 -13.63 -10.94 -12.45
N GLU A 147 -14.04 -10.17 -11.43
CA GLU A 147 -15.14 -9.19 -11.56
C GLU A 147 -14.76 -8.01 -12.49
N LEU A 148 -13.47 -7.75 -12.70
CA LEU A 148 -12.95 -6.67 -13.52
C LEU A 148 -12.69 -7.06 -14.98
N GLU A 149 -12.75 -8.35 -15.31
CA GLU A 149 -12.67 -8.88 -16.68
C GLU A 149 -14.00 -8.67 -17.45
#